data_42278697eb7cb7f72758ef07418c651a
#
_entry.id   42278697eb7cb7f72758ef07418c651a
#
_cell.length_a   1.000
_cell.length_b   1.000
_cell.length_c   1.000
_cell.angle_alpha   90.00
_cell.angle_beta   90.00
_cell.angle_gamma   90.00
#
_symmetry.space_group_name_H-M   'P 1'
#
loop_
_entity.id
_entity.type
_entity.pdbx_description
1 polymer ?
#
loop_
_entity_poly.entity_id
_entity_poly.type
_entity_poly.pdbx_seq_one_letter_code
_entity_poly.pdbx_strand_id
1 'polypeptide(L)'
;MLRIAVLGAGVMATALTFPAVENGNEVRLIGTHLDDDIINSIQATRQHPVLELKVDERVKAYHFADAAEAVKGADVIMSGVNSFGVNWAGRQLAKLAKPGQIILCVTKGMQADEDGTLHILPEVLKKHMGNLADEVHWAAIVGPSIAGELAVHRDTCVVFCG
;
A
#
# COMPACT_ATOMS: atom_id res chain seq x y z
N MET A 1 1.94 -9.24 -16.49
CA MET A 1 2.59 -9.35 -15.16
C MET A 1 3.08 -7.96 -14.78
N LEU A 2 2.57 -7.41 -13.69
CA LEU A 2 2.98 -6.11 -13.14
C LEU A 2 3.93 -6.32 -11.95
N ARG A 3 4.75 -5.32 -11.65
CA ARG A 3 5.54 -5.21 -10.43
C ARG A 3 4.83 -4.24 -9.48
N ILE A 4 4.39 -4.75 -8.36
CA ILE A 4 3.59 -4.02 -7.38
C ILE A 4 4.40 -3.87 -6.09
N ALA A 5 4.68 -2.65 -5.69
CA ALA A 5 5.26 -2.32 -4.40
C ALA A 5 4.15 -1.86 -3.45
N VAL A 6 4.03 -2.48 -2.29
CA VAL A 6 3.00 -2.17 -1.28
C VAL A 6 3.68 -1.47 -0.11
N LEU A 7 3.41 -0.19 0.09
CA LEU A 7 3.96 0.62 1.19
C LEU A 7 3.03 0.54 2.41
N GLY A 8 3.49 -0.11 3.45
CA GLY A 8 2.79 -0.48 4.66
C GLY A 8 2.58 -1.99 4.72
N ALA A 9 2.82 -2.60 5.89
CA ALA A 9 2.63 -4.02 6.13
C ALA A 9 1.48 -4.30 7.11
N GLY A 10 0.52 -3.38 7.21
CA GLY A 10 -0.71 -3.59 7.98
C GLY A 10 -1.62 -4.65 7.37
N VAL A 11 -2.67 -5.03 8.10
CA VAL A 11 -3.56 -6.14 7.75
C VAL A 11 -4.18 -6.03 6.35
N MET A 12 -4.70 -4.85 5.95
CA MET A 12 -5.32 -4.68 4.63
C MET A 12 -4.27 -4.67 3.52
N ALA A 13 -3.15 -3.98 3.72
CA ALA A 13 -2.05 -3.94 2.77
C ALA A 13 -1.52 -5.35 2.48
N THR A 14 -1.30 -6.14 3.53
CA THR A 14 -0.87 -7.53 3.39
C THR A 14 -1.96 -8.41 2.76
N ALA A 15 -3.23 -8.26 3.13
CA ALA A 15 -4.33 -9.02 2.53
C ALA A 15 -4.44 -8.79 1.01
N LEU A 16 -4.18 -7.58 0.52
CA LEU A 16 -4.19 -7.27 -0.92
C LEU A 16 -3.02 -7.91 -1.69
N THR A 17 -1.97 -8.37 -1.00
CA THR A 17 -0.88 -9.10 -1.68
C THR A 17 -1.33 -10.47 -2.17
N PHE A 18 -2.32 -11.11 -1.53
CA PHE A 18 -2.80 -12.45 -1.91
C PHE A 18 -3.39 -12.45 -3.34
N PRO A 19 -4.46 -11.70 -3.64
CA PRO A 19 -4.99 -11.69 -5.01
C PRO A 19 -3.99 -11.12 -6.02
N ALA A 20 -3.11 -10.19 -5.60
CA ALA A 20 -2.11 -9.63 -6.50
C ALA A 20 -1.10 -10.69 -6.97
N VAL A 21 -0.55 -11.50 -6.05
CA VAL A 21 0.42 -12.53 -6.39
C VAL A 21 -0.22 -13.74 -7.09
N GLU A 22 -1.45 -14.08 -6.74
CA GLU A 22 -2.23 -15.17 -7.36
C GLU A 22 -2.53 -14.89 -8.84
N ASN A 23 -2.73 -13.63 -9.18
CA ASN A 23 -2.85 -13.17 -10.56
C ASN A 23 -1.51 -13.02 -11.31
N GLY A 24 -0.45 -13.60 -10.76
CA GLY A 24 0.85 -13.70 -11.43
C GLY A 24 1.69 -12.44 -11.41
N ASN A 25 1.40 -11.48 -10.53
CA ASN A 25 2.21 -10.26 -10.38
C ASN A 25 3.40 -10.48 -9.45
N GLU A 26 4.49 -9.73 -9.67
CA GLU A 26 5.57 -9.62 -8.71
C GLU A 26 5.15 -8.64 -7.61
N VAL A 27 5.15 -9.10 -6.34
CA VAL A 27 4.69 -8.31 -5.21
C VAL A 27 5.80 -8.11 -4.19
N ARG A 28 6.03 -6.85 -3.81
CA ARG A 28 7.01 -6.44 -2.81
C ARG A 28 6.29 -5.70 -1.70
N LEU A 29 6.27 -6.28 -0.50
CA LEU A 29 5.65 -5.71 0.69
C LEU A 29 6.71 -4.95 1.49
N ILE A 30 6.49 -3.66 1.70
CA ILE A 30 7.45 -2.76 2.35
C ILE A 30 6.84 -2.31 3.68
N GLY A 31 7.47 -2.64 4.80
CA GLY A 31 7.08 -2.12 6.11
C GLY A 31 7.23 -0.60 6.20
N THR A 32 6.45 0.02 7.08
CA THR A 32 6.74 1.37 7.56
C THR A 32 7.75 1.29 8.73
N HIS A 33 8.13 2.43 9.27
CA HIS A 33 8.95 2.50 10.49
C HIS A 33 8.27 1.92 11.75
N LEU A 34 6.99 1.52 11.65
CA LEU A 34 6.22 0.86 12.72
C LEU A 34 6.01 -0.63 12.49
N ASP A 35 6.44 -1.15 11.34
CA ASP A 35 6.11 -2.52 10.91
C ASP A 35 7.32 -3.47 10.98
N ASP A 36 8.42 -3.08 11.63
CA ASP A 36 9.65 -3.90 11.68
C ASP A 36 9.41 -5.31 12.23
N ASP A 37 8.61 -5.44 13.29
CA ASP A 37 8.27 -6.76 13.86
C ASP A 37 7.44 -7.61 12.89
N ILE A 38 6.54 -6.98 12.12
CA ILE A 38 5.75 -7.65 11.10
C ILE A 38 6.66 -8.17 9.98
N ILE A 39 7.54 -7.31 9.47
CA ILE A 39 8.48 -7.69 8.41
C ILE A 39 9.43 -8.79 8.88
N ASN A 40 9.99 -8.68 10.09
CA ASN A 40 10.83 -9.72 10.69
C ASN A 40 10.12 -11.06 10.77
N SER A 41 8.85 -11.07 11.23
CA SER A 41 8.04 -12.28 11.32
C SER A 41 7.79 -12.90 9.94
N ILE A 42 7.44 -12.07 8.94
CA ILE A 42 7.20 -12.55 7.57
C ILE A 42 8.49 -13.11 6.95
N GLN A 43 9.63 -12.46 7.14
CA GLN A 43 10.93 -12.93 6.62
C GLN A 43 11.36 -14.24 7.28
N ALA A 44 11.16 -14.39 8.59
CA ALA A 44 11.60 -15.57 9.34
C ALA A 44 10.67 -16.78 9.17
N THR A 45 9.34 -16.57 9.17
CA THR A 45 8.35 -17.65 9.28
C THR A 45 7.22 -17.56 8.27
N ARG A 46 7.20 -16.53 7.45
CA ARG A 46 6.07 -16.15 6.55
C ARG A 46 4.80 -15.75 7.31
N GLN A 47 4.77 -15.76 8.64
CA GLN A 47 3.59 -15.46 9.42
C GLN A 47 3.38 -13.96 9.56
N HIS A 48 2.20 -13.45 9.20
CA HIS A 48 1.78 -12.10 9.57
C HIS A 48 1.14 -12.15 10.96
N PRO A 49 1.71 -11.48 11.99
CA PRO A 49 1.32 -11.72 13.38
C PRO A 49 -0.12 -11.31 13.71
N VAL A 50 -0.67 -10.30 13.01
CA VAL A 50 -2.03 -9.80 13.28
C VAL A 50 -3.08 -10.49 12.41
N LEU A 51 -2.75 -10.83 11.14
CA LEU A 51 -3.66 -11.62 10.29
C LEU A 51 -3.70 -13.09 10.69
N GLU A 52 -2.68 -13.57 11.43
CA GLU A 52 -2.50 -14.97 11.82
C GLU A 52 -2.47 -15.94 10.61
N LEU A 53 -2.06 -15.42 9.45
CA LEU A 53 -1.97 -16.15 8.18
C LEU A 53 -0.54 -16.11 7.63
N LYS A 54 -0.18 -17.12 6.87
CA LYS A 54 1.06 -17.15 6.12
C LYS A 54 0.95 -16.32 4.85
N VAL A 55 1.86 -15.39 4.69
CA VAL A 55 2.03 -14.62 3.45
C VAL A 55 2.65 -15.53 2.39
N ASP A 56 2.14 -15.48 1.17
CA ASP A 56 2.63 -16.27 0.05
C ASP A 56 4.15 -16.11 -0.15
N GLU A 57 4.85 -17.21 -0.43
CA GLU A 57 6.32 -17.23 -0.57
C GLU A 57 6.83 -16.34 -1.70
N ARG A 58 6.00 -16.08 -2.71
CA ARG A 58 6.32 -15.19 -3.83
C ARG A 58 6.31 -13.71 -3.45
N VAL A 59 5.68 -13.33 -2.32
CA VAL A 59 5.72 -11.95 -1.81
C VAL A 59 7.06 -11.69 -1.15
N LYS A 60 7.82 -10.73 -1.65
CA LYS A 60 9.10 -10.31 -1.05
C LYS A 60 8.84 -9.23 -0.01
N ALA A 61 9.26 -9.46 1.24
CA ALA A 61 9.09 -8.51 2.34
C ALA A 61 10.38 -7.70 2.57
N TYR A 62 10.22 -6.38 2.72
CA TYR A 62 11.31 -5.42 2.87
C TYR A 62 11.09 -4.53 4.10
N HIS A 63 12.14 -4.21 4.83
CA HIS A 63 12.14 -3.12 5.78
C HIS A 63 12.07 -1.77 5.09
N PHE A 64 11.60 -0.75 5.80
CA PHE A 64 11.52 0.60 5.23
C PHE A 64 12.89 1.14 4.78
N ALA A 65 13.97 0.75 5.42
CA ALA A 65 15.33 1.12 5.03
C ALA A 65 15.65 0.74 3.57
N ASP A 66 15.05 -0.33 3.07
CA ASP A 66 15.25 -0.85 1.72
C ASP A 66 14.14 -0.42 0.74
N ALA A 67 13.27 0.53 1.13
CA ALA A 67 12.13 0.96 0.34
C ALA A 67 12.52 1.44 -1.07
N ALA A 68 13.64 2.16 -1.20
CA ALA A 68 14.12 2.66 -2.49
C ALA A 68 14.46 1.52 -3.48
N GLU A 69 15.04 0.42 -2.99
CA GLU A 69 15.28 -0.77 -3.81
C GLU A 69 13.97 -1.52 -4.10
N ALA A 70 13.09 -1.62 -3.10
CA ALA A 70 11.83 -2.32 -3.24
C ALA A 70 10.85 -1.66 -4.24
N VAL A 71 10.88 -0.33 -4.39
CA VAL A 71 10.05 0.38 -5.40
C VAL A 71 10.70 0.46 -6.77
N LYS A 72 11.97 0.10 -6.90
CA LYS A 72 12.69 0.20 -8.17
C LYS A 72 12.03 -0.62 -9.28
N GLY A 73 11.66 0.07 -10.34
CA GLY A 73 10.97 -0.53 -11.48
C GLY A 73 9.55 -1.04 -11.18
N ALA A 74 8.94 -0.64 -10.07
CA ALA A 74 7.53 -0.93 -9.83
C ALA A 74 6.65 -0.20 -10.86
N ASP A 75 5.64 -0.89 -11.35
CA ASP A 75 4.60 -0.32 -12.22
C ASP A 75 3.52 0.36 -11.37
N VAL A 76 3.26 -0.21 -10.18
CA VAL A 76 2.27 0.27 -9.20
C VAL A 76 2.93 0.40 -7.85
N ILE A 77 2.71 1.53 -7.18
CA ILE A 77 3.00 1.69 -5.76
C ILE A 77 1.66 1.83 -5.01
N MET A 78 1.35 0.83 -4.18
CA MET A 78 0.14 0.82 -3.38
C MET A 78 0.42 1.48 -2.03
N SER A 79 -0.31 2.55 -1.69
CA SER A 79 -0.28 3.16 -0.37
C SER A 79 -1.23 2.43 0.57
N GLY A 80 -0.68 1.55 1.41
CA GLY A 80 -1.42 0.65 2.30
C GLY A 80 -1.36 1.03 3.78
N VAL A 81 -0.99 2.27 4.11
CA VAL A 81 -0.99 2.80 5.48
C VAL A 81 -2.41 3.07 5.98
N ASN A 82 -2.60 3.20 7.30
CA ASN A 82 -3.85 3.68 7.88
C ASN A 82 -4.00 5.22 7.71
N SER A 83 -5.14 5.78 8.11
CA SER A 83 -5.44 7.22 7.97
C SER A 83 -4.43 8.13 8.69
N PHE A 84 -3.89 7.71 9.82
CA PHE A 84 -2.84 8.48 10.54
C PHE A 84 -1.51 8.50 9.79
N GLY A 85 -1.24 7.48 8.98
CA GLY A 85 -0.01 7.34 8.20
C GLY A 85 -0.02 8.08 6.86
N VAL A 86 -1.15 8.61 6.40
CA VAL A 86 -1.30 9.16 5.04
C VAL A 86 -0.35 10.33 4.79
N ASN A 87 -0.23 11.27 5.73
CA ASN A 87 0.71 12.39 5.61
C ASN A 87 2.17 11.92 5.50
N TRP A 88 2.55 10.91 6.29
CA TRP A 88 3.86 10.30 6.21
C TRP A 88 4.05 9.60 4.85
N ALA A 89 3.09 8.81 4.42
CA ALA A 89 3.15 8.09 3.15
C ALA A 89 3.30 9.04 1.96
N GLY A 90 2.57 10.16 1.93
CA GLY A 90 2.71 11.17 0.88
C GLY A 90 4.13 11.73 0.78
N ARG A 91 4.76 12.05 1.94
CA ARG A 91 6.17 12.48 1.98
C ARG A 91 7.16 11.40 1.54
N GLN A 92 6.86 10.12 1.74
CA GLN A 92 7.71 9.04 1.25
C GLN A 92 7.50 8.81 -0.25
N LEU A 93 6.27 8.82 -0.73
CA LEU A 93 5.95 8.70 -2.15
C LEU A 93 6.62 9.80 -2.98
N ALA A 94 6.67 11.05 -2.47
CA ALA A 94 7.40 12.15 -3.11
C ALA A 94 8.89 11.86 -3.36
N LYS A 95 9.50 10.97 -2.56
CA LYS A 95 10.92 10.58 -2.68
C LYS A 95 11.11 9.29 -3.47
N LEU A 96 10.13 8.40 -3.41
CA LEU A 96 10.25 7.03 -3.91
C LEU A 96 9.65 6.86 -5.31
N ALA A 97 8.54 7.54 -5.59
CA ALA A 97 7.83 7.40 -6.84
C ALA A 97 8.57 8.05 -8.02
N LYS A 98 8.24 7.61 -9.21
CA LYS A 98 8.77 8.11 -10.49
C LYS A 98 7.62 8.48 -11.42
N PRO A 99 7.84 9.41 -12.38
CA PRO A 99 6.87 9.71 -13.41
C PRO A 99 6.36 8.45 -14.13
N GLY A 100 5.07 8.44 -14.44
CA GLY A 100 4.39 7.35 -15.16
C GLY A 100 3.99 6.15 -14.30
N GLN A 101 4.37 6.08 -13.02
CA GLN A 101 3.93 5.02 -12.12
C GLN A 101 2.46 5.24 -11.70
N ILE A 102 1.79 4.15 -11.34
CA ILE A 102 0.44 4.20 -10.76
C ILE A 102 0.59 4.26 -9.23
N ILE A 103 -0.02 5.27 -8.61
CA ILE A 103 -0.18 5.34 -7.15
C ILE A 103 -1.59 4.87 -6.81
N LEU A 104 -1.67 3.69 -6.19
CA LEU A 104 -2.93 3.08 -5.78
C LEU A 104 -3.20 3.34 -4.29
N CYS A 105 -4.22 4.13 -4.00
CA CYS A 105 -4.63 4.47 -2.64
C CYS A 105 -5.59 3.40 -2.09
N VAL A 106 -5.28 2.86 -0.92
CA VAL A 106 -6.11 1.83 -0.25
C VAL A 106 -6.85 2.42 0.94
N THR A 107 -6.30 3.46 1.55
CA THR A 107 -6.85 4.08 2.75
C THR A 107 -8.11 4.87 2.44
N LYS A 108 -9.18 4.57 3.16
CA LYS A 108 -10.50 5.21 3.00
C LYS A 108 -10.68 6.29 4.06
N GLY A 109 -11.40 7.35 3.70
CA GLY A 109 -11.75 8.42 4.62
C GLY A 109 -11.39 9.80 4.11
N MET A 110 -11.51 10.77 5.01
CA MET A 110 -11.25 12.18 4.78
C MET A 110 -10.41 12.75 5.93
N GLN A 111 -9.70 13.81 5.64
CA GLN A 111 -8.98 14.64 6.62
C GLN A 111 -9.54 16.05 6.54
N ALA A 112 -9.75 16.69 7.69
CA ALA A 112 -10.08 18.11 7.76
C ALA A 112 -8.81 18.91 7.99
N ASP A 113 -8.69 20.05 7.30
CA ASP A 113 -7.72 21.09 7.61
C ASP A 113 -8.22 21.94 8.81
N GLU A 114 -7.38 22.82 9.36
CA GLU A 114 -7.72 23.64 10.53
C GLU A 114 -8.91 24.60 10.28
N ASP A 115 -9.14 25.00 9.04
CA ASP A 115 -10.26 25.83 8.61
C ASP A 115 -11.57 25.04 8.36
N GLY A 116 -11.55 23.71 8.56
CA GLY A 116 -12.67 22.81 8.34
C GLY A 116 -12.81 22.29 6.91
N THR A 117 -11.91 22.64 6.00
CA THR A 117 -11.92 22.11 4.62
C THR A 117 -11.64 20.62 4.65
N LEU A 118 -12.50 19.84 3.97
CA LEU A 118 -12.38 18.38 3.90
C LEU A 118 -11.65 17.95 2.63
N HIS A 119 -10.69 17.07 2.80
CA HIS A 119 -9.93 16.43 1.71
C HIS A 119 -10.08 14.91 1.78
N ILE A 120 -10.32 14.27 0.64
CA ILE A 120 -10.18 12.82 0.55
C ILE A 120 -8.70 12.43 0.66
N LEU A 121 -8.42 11.25 1.22
CA LEU A 121 -7.04 10.86 1.53
C LEU A 121 -6.10 10.78 0.30
N PRO A 122 -6.55 10.44 -0.91
CA PRO A 122 -5.73 10.60 -2.11
C PRO A 122 -5.27 12.04 -2.36
N GLU A 123 -6.09 13.05 -2.10
CA GLU A 123 -5.70 14.47 -2.23
C GLU A 123 -4.65 14.86 -1.20
N VAL A 124 -4.74 14.31 0.02
CA VAL A 124 -3.72 14.50 1.05
C VAL A 124 -2.36 13.94 0.60
N LEU A 125 -2.34 12.76 -0.05
CA LEU A 125 -1.11 12.21 -0.64
C LEU A 125 -0.55 13.14 -1.74
N LYS A 126 -1.41 13.59 -2.68
CA LYS A 126 -1.04 14.50 -3.78
C LYS A 126 -0.38 15.77 -3.25
N LYS A 127 -0.96 16.39 -2.22
CA LYS A 127 -0.45 17.62 -1.59
C LYS A 127 1.04 17.50 -1.17
N HIS A 128 1.47 16.31 -0.74
CA HIS A 128 2.86 16.06 -0.34
C HIS A 128 3.81 15.73 -1.49
N MET A 129 3.29 15.37 -2.66
CA MET A 129 4.12 14.96 -3.81
C MET A 129 4.51 16.13 -4.72
N GLY A 130 3.90 17.32 -4.53
CA GLY A 130 4.20 18.50 -5.34
C GLY A 130 4.00 18.22 -6.84
N ASN A 131 4.91 18.69 -7.68
CA ASN A 131 4.80 18.53 -9.14
C ASN A 131 4.76 17.06 -9.60
N LEU A 132 5.36 16.15 -8.84
CA LEU A 132 5.33 14.73 -9.16
C LEU A 132 3.90 14.16 -9.15
N ALA A 133 2.98 14.78 -8.40
CA ALA A 133 1.58 14.36 -8.37
C ALA A 133 0.89 14.42 -9.74
N ASP A 134 1.32 15.32 -10.62
CA ASP A 134 0.78 15.47 -11.98
C ASP A 134 1.49 14.56 -13.00
N GLU A 135 2.59 13.94 -12.59
CA GLU A 135 3.41 13.06 -13.46
C GLU A 135 3.14 11.56 -13.19
N VAL A 136 2.35 11.24 -12.18
CA VAL A 136 1.93 9.87 -11.85
C VAL A 136 0.44 9.66 -12.15
N HIS A 137 0.03 8.40 -12.26
CA HIS A 137 -1.37 8.03 -12.44
C HIS A 137 -1.97 7.69 -11.08
N TRP A 138 -3.13 8.25 -10.76
CA TRP A 138 -3.82 8.01 -9.50
C TRP A 138 -4.92 6.99 -9.65
N ALA A 139 -5.01 6.08 -8.69
CA ALA A 139 -6.13 5.16 -8.55
C ALA A 139 -6.43 4.93 -7.07
N ALA A 140 -7.65 4.55 -6.76
CA ALA A 140 -8.06 4.19 -5.41
C ALA A 140 -8.90 2.90 -5.40
N ILE A 141 -8.79 2.13 -4.32
CA ILE A 141 -9.67 1.00 -4.04
C ILE A 141 -10.69 1.45 -3.00
N VAL A 142 -11.96 1.35 -3.33
CA VAL A 142 -13.09 1.62 -2.43
C VAL A 142 -14.03 0.42 -2.36
N GLY A 143 -14.95 0.40 -1.39
CA GLY A 143 -15.91 -0.68 -1.22
C GLY A 143 -15.80 -1.39 0.13
N PRO A 144 -16.68 -2.35 0.42
CA PRO A 144 -16.87 -2.98 1.73
C PRO A 144 -15.93 -4.18 1.96
N SER A 145 -14.72 -4.18 1.42
CA SER A 145 -13.75 -5.26 1.62
C SER A 145 -13.14 -5.24 3.02
N ILE A 146 -13.08 -6.40 3.66
CA ILE A 146 -12.49 -6.64 4.99
C ILE A 146 -11.22 -7.48 4.82
N ALA A 147 -10.12 -7.06 5.44
CA ALA A 147 -8.81 -7.68 5.24
C ALA A 147 -8.77 -9.17 5.56
N GLY A 148 -9.33 -9.59 6.71
CA GLY A 148 -9.36 -11.00 7.10
C GLY A 148 -10.21 -11.87 6.17
N GLU A 149 -11.28 -11.32 5.60
CA GLU A 149 -12.12 -12.04 4.63
C GLU A 149 -11.43 -12.17 3.29
N LEU A 150 -10.80 -11.08 2.81
CA LEU A 150 -10.03 -11.07 1.57
C LEU A 150 -8.87 -12.09 1.64
N ALA A 151 -8.16 -12.13 2.76
CA ALA A 151 -7.01 -13.00 2.94
C ALA A 151 -7.37 -14.50 2.98
N VAL A 152 -8.63 -14.86 3.27
CA VAL A 152 -9.14 -16.25 3.22
C VAL A 152 -10.06 -16.48 2.01
N HIS A 153 -9.96 -15.66 0.98
CA HIS A 153 -10.67 -15.80 -0.30
C HIS A 153 -12.21 -15.79 -0.17
N ARG A 154 -12.74 -15.06 0.80
CA ARG A 154 -14.18 -14.79 0.82
C ARG A 154 -14.55 -13.83 -0.30
N ASP A 155 -15.72 -14.06 -0.88
CA ASP A 155 -16.27 -13.18 -1.89
C ASP A 155 -16.41 -11.76 -1.34
N THR A 156 -15.87 -10.81 -2.07
CA THR A 156 -15.91 -9.39 -1.72
C THR A 156 -16.11 -8.54 -2.97
N CYS A 157 -16.50 -7.29 -2.77
CA CYS A 157 -16.68 -6.35 -3.86
C CYS A 157 -15.84 -5.12 -3.61
N VAL A 158 -15.06 -4.73 -4.59
CA VAL A 158 -14.29 -3.49 -4.59
C VAL A 158 -14.53 -2.72 -5.89
N VAL A 159 -14.36 -1.41 -5.83
CA VAL A 159 -14.37 -0.54 -7.00
C VAL A 159 -12.99 0.09 -7.11
N PHE A 160 -12.40 0.00 -8.28
CA PHE A 160 -11.24 0.79 -8.63
C PHE A 160 -11.71 2.06 -9.31
N CYS A 161 -11.21 3.21 -8.86
CA CYS A 161 -11.48 4.52 -9.44
C CYS A 161 -10.17 5.30 -9.59
N GLY A 162 -10.11 6.16 -10.65
CA GLY A 162 -8.95 6.99 -10.96
C GLY A 162 -9.24 7.91 -12.12
#